data_73991aa39b4979e39987a96476d01226
#
_entry.id   73991aa39b4979e39987a96476d01226
#
_cell.length_a   1.000
_cell.length_b   1.000
_cell.length_c   1.000
_cell.angle_alpha   90.00
_cell.angle_beta   90.00
_cell.angle_gamma   90.00
#
_symmetry.space_group_name_H-M   'P 1'
#
loop_
_entity.id
_entity.type
_entity.pdbx_description
1 polymer ?
#
loop_
_entity_poly.entity_id
_entity_poly.type
_entity_poly.pdbx_seq_one_letter_code
_entity_poly.pdbx_strand_id
1 'polypeptide(L)'
;VAKRPGIVESVDASRIVVRVDSDDIAAKPDIYNLVKFRRSNQNTCINQRPIVQKGDRIEVGDVIADGPGTDTGELALGRNMVVAFMPWGGYNFEDSILISEKGVKEDLFTSIHIEEFEIMARDTKLGPEEITRDIPNVSEEVLADLDERGIIRIGADVVPGDVLVGKVCLLYTSPSPRD
;
A
#
# COMPACT_ATOMS: atom_id res chain seq x y z
N VAL A 1 -3.80 5.56 -19.92
CA VAL A 1 -3.79 5.88 -21.35
C VAL A 1 -4.90 6.87 -21.63
N ALA A 2 -4.60 7.90 -22.44
CA ALA A 2 -5.56 8.91 -22.85
C ALA A 2 -6.63 8.33 -23.78
N LYS A 3 -7.89 8.68 -23.49
CA LYS A 3 -9.07 8.23 -24.29
C LYS A 3 -9.39 9.19 -25.42
N ARG A 4 -9.15 10.48 -25.20
CA ARG A 4 -9.44 11.55 -26.16
C ARG A 4 -8.25 12.52 -26.21
N PRO A 5 -8.04 13.21 -27.35
CA PRO A 5 -6.99 14.21 -27.46
C PRO A 5 -7.34 15.45 -26.63
N GLY A 6 -6.34 16.14 -26.13
CA GLY A 6 -6.57 17.34 -25.35
C GLY A 6 -5.32 17.91 -24.72
N ILE A 7 -5.51 18.87 -23.84
CA ILE A 7 -4.46 19.52 -23.06
C ILE A 7 -4.65 19.21 -21.59
N VAL A 8 -3.58 18.82 -20.93
CA VAL A 8 -3.57 18.54 -19.48
C VAL A 8 -3.76 19.86 -18.74
N GLU A 9 -4.89 19.98 -18.04
CA GLU A 9 -5.26 21.19 -17.31
C GLU A 9 -4.76 21.20 -15.88
N SER A 10 -4.87 20.03 -15.23
CA SER A 10 -4.44 19.87 -13.84
C SER A 10 -3.92 18.45 -13.62
N VAL A 11 -2.86 18.34 -12.82
CA VAL A 11 -2.27 17.07 -12.40
C VAL A 11 -2.04 17.13 -10.90
N ASP A 12 -2.51 16.13 -10.20
CA ASP A 12 -2.15 15.86 -8.82
C ASP A 12 -1.83 14.37 -8.62
N ALA A 13 -1.43 13.98 -7.42
CA ALA A 13 -1.04 12.59 -7.15
C ALA A 13 -2.18 11.58 -7.36
N SER A 14 -3.44 12.03 -7.30
CA SER A 14 -4.62 11.19 -7.32
C SER A 14 -5.41 11.25 -8.62
N ARG A 15 -5.19 12.29 -9.43
CA ARG A 15 -5.97 12.50 -10.67
C ARG A 15 -5.26 13.35 -11.71
N ILE A 16 -5.65 13.15 -12.95
CA ILE A 16 -5.26 13.96 -14.10
C ILE A 16 -6.53 14.48 -14.74
N VAL A 17 -6.60 15.78 -14.96
CA VAL A 17 -7.74 16.44 -15.65
C VAL A 17 -7.27 16.90 -17.00
N VAL A 18 -7.96 16.49 -18.05
CA VAL A 18 -7.66 16.80 -19.43
C VAL A 18 -8.81 17.58 -20.03
N ARG A 19 -8.52 18.79 -20.52
CA ARG A 19 -9.43 19.54 -21.34
C ARG A 19 -9.40 18.97 -22.76
N VAL A 20 -10.50 18.38 -23.17
CA VAL A 20 -10.61 17.69 -24.47
C VAL A 20 -10.65 18.70 -25.61
N ASP A 21 -9.92 18.42 -26.67
CA ASP A 21 -10.01 19.15 -27.94
C ASP A 21 -11.30 18.73 -28.64
N SER A 22 -12.34 19.55 -28.52
CA SER A 22 -13.64 19.31 -29.16
C SER A 22 -14.21 20.64 -29.65
N ASP A 23 -14.89 20.61 -30.77
CA ASP A 23 -15.59 21.78 -31.33
C ASP A 23 -16.84 22.15 -30.50
N ASP A 24 -17.25 21.28 -29.58
CA ASP A 24 -18.37 21.51 -28.68
C ASP A 24 -17.91 22.25 -27.43
N ILE A 25 -18.38 23.49 -27.27
CA ILE A 25 -18.08 24.34 -26.09
C ILE A 25 -18.55 23.70 -24.77
N ALA A 26 -19.50 22.77 -24.83
CA ALA A 26 -20.05 22.05 -23.68
C ALA A 26 -19.31 20.72 -23.38
N ALA A 27 -18.21 20.40 -24.08
CA ALA A 27 -17.47 19.17 -23.86
C ALA A 27 -16.92 19.12 -22.44
N LYS A 28 -17.32 18.10 -21.69
CA LYS A 28 -16.82 17.88 -20.34
C LYS A 28 -15.35 17.44 -20.36
N PRO A 29 -14.51 17.92 -19.43
CA PRO A 29 -13.15 17.46 -19.30
C PRO A 29 -13.10 15.97 -18.94
N ASP A 30 -12.06 15.28 -19.37
CA ASP A 30 -11.78 13.93 -18.97
C ASP A 30 -11.02 13.94 -17.63
N ILE A 31 -11.53 13.19 -16.66
CA ILE A 31 -10.92 13.04 -15.37
C ILE A 31 -10.41 11.59 -15.23
N TYR A 32 -9.11 11.43 -15.08
CA TYR A 32 -8.45 10.13 -14.84
C TYR A 32 -8.07 10.04 -13.38
N ASN A 33 -8.79 9.22 -12.63
CA ASN A 33 -8.44 8.94 -11.23
C ASN A 33 -7.36 7.88 -11.18
N LEU A 34 -6.30 8.15 -10.42
CA LEU A 34 -5.17 7.26 -10.23
C LEU A 34 -5.36 6.38 -8.99
N VAL A 35 -5.04 5.10 -9.13
CA VAL A 35 -5.05 4.18 -8.00
C VAL A 35 -3.82 4.42 -7.14
N LYS A 36 -4.03 4.61 -5.84
CA LYS A 36 -2.97 4.91 -4.88
C LYS A 36 -2.88 3.83 -3.81
N PHE A 37 -1.70 3.23 -3.68
CA PHE A 37 -1.34 2.27 -2.63
C PHE A 37 -2.42 1.20 -2.35
N ARG A 38 -2.88 0.55 -3.40
CA ARG A 38 -3.87 -0.51 -3.29
C ARG A 38 -3.19 -1.87 -3.25
N ARG A 39 -3.73 -2.79 -2.46
CA ARG A 39 -3.28 -4.18 -2.43
C ARG A 39 -3.69 -4.92 -3.71
N SER A 40 -2.73 -5.61 -4.35
CA SER A 40 -3.04 -6.58 -5.40
C SER A 40 -3.42 -7.95 -4.81
N ASN A 41 -3.88 -8.86 -5.66
CA ASN A 41 -4.20 -10.24 -5.23
C ASN A 41 -2.97 -10.99 -4.67
N GLN A 42 -1.77 -10.59 -5.03
CA GLN A 42 -0.50 -11.16 -4.55
C GLN A 42 0.14 -10.35 -3.42
N ASN A 43 -0.61 -9.49 -2.74
CA ASN A 43 -0.14 -8.60 -1.68
C ASN A 43 0.93 -7.59 -2.11
N THR A 44 1.06 -7.33 -3.39
CA THR A 44 1.94 -6.30 -3.92
C THR A 44 1.24 -4.95 -3.95
N CYS A 45 2.01 -3.86 -3.95
CA CYS A 45 1.47 -2.51 -3.98
C CYS A 45 1.15 -2.08 -5.41
N ILE A 46 -0.09 -1.68 -5.64
CA ILE A 46 -0.51 -1.00 -6.86
C ILE A 46 -0.56 0.49 -6.58
N ASN A 47 0.33 1.23 -7.20
CA ASN A 47 0.40 2.68 -7.08
C ASN A 47 0.65 3.29 -8.46
N GLN A 48 -0.23 4.18 -8.89
CA GLN A 48 -0.13 4.86 -10.17
C GLN A 48 0.40 6.28 -9.97
N ARG A 49 1.33 6.68 -10.81
CA ARG A 49 1.95 8.01 -10.80
C ARG A 49 1.75 8.68 -12.14
N PRO A 50 1.36 9.96 -12.20
CA PRO A 50 1.28 10.71 -13.44
C PRO A 50 2.69 10.92 -14.03
N ILE A 51 2.82 10.83 -15.35
CA ILE A 51 4.05 11.13 -16.08
C ILE A 51 3.94 12.42 -16.89
N VAL A 52 2.72 12.94 -17.05
CA VAL A 52 2.44 14.18 -17.76
C VAL A 52 2.44 15.38 -16.83
N GLN A 53 2.69 16.55 -17.39
CA GLN A 53 2.67 17.83 -16.67
C GLN A 53 1.51 18.72 -17.14
N LYS A 54 1.16 19.70 -16.32
CA LYS A 54 0.17 20.70 -16.71
C LYS A 54 0.62 21.45 -17.96
N GLY A 55 -0.24 21.49 -18.97
CA GLY A 55 0.00 22.14 -20.26
C GLY A 55 0.44 21.20 -21.37
N ASP A 56 0.75 19.93 -21.04
CA ASP A 56 1.13 18.95 -22.06
C ASP A 56 -0.06 18.67 -23.00
N ARG A 57 0.23 18.53 -24.28
CA ARG A 57 -0.72 18.07 -25.29
C ARG A 57 -0.64 16.56 -25.38
N ILE A 58 -1.77 15.91 -25.31
CA ILE A 58 -1.89 14.45 -25.39
C ILE A 58 -2.79 14.05 -26.55
N GLU A 59 -2.49 12.91 -27.14
CA GLU A 59 -3.26 12.27 -28.19
C GLU A 59 -3.94 11.00 -27.68
N VAL A 60 -4.84 10.45 -28.47
CA VAL A 60 -5.49 9.17 -28.15
C VAL A 60 -4.45 8.06 -28.10
N GLY A 61 -4.38 7.34 -27.01
CA GLY A 61 -3.45 6.25 -26.83
C GLY A 61 -2.16 6.61 -26.10
N ASP A 62 -1.89 7.90 -25.83
CA ASP A 62 -0.73 8.31 -25.07
C ASP A 62 -0.79 7.81 -23.64
N VAL A 63 0.35 7.37 -23.12
CA VAL A 63 0.48 6.98 -21.71
C VAL A 63 0.59 8.24 -20.87
N ILE A 64 -0.32 8.40 -19.93
CA ILE A 64 -0.41 9.59 -19.06
C ILE A 64 -0.03 9.30 -17.61
N ALA A 65 0.00 8.03 -17.23
CA ALA A 65 0.41 7.59 -15.90
C ALA A 65 1.08 6.22 -15.95
N ASP A 66 2.04 6.01 -15.05
CA ASP A 66 2.70 4.73 -14.86
C ASP A 66 2.06 3.96 -13.70
N GLY A 67 1.94 2.64 -13.88
CA GLY A 67 1.53 1.71 -12.84
C GLY A 67 2.69 0.89 -12.28
N PRO A 68 2.38 -0.22 -11.59
CA PRO A 68 3.41 -1.13 -11.10
C PRO A 68 4.26 -1.72 -12.22
N GLY A 69 5.59 -1.76 -12.03
CA GLY A 69 6.52 -2.34 -13.00
C GLY A 69 6.60 -1.58 -14.32
N THR A 70 6.23 -0.31 -14.34
CA THR A 70 6.35 0.56 -15.51
C THR A 70 7.16 1.81 -15.18
N ASP A 71 7.88 2.32 -16.17
CA ASP A 71 8.63 3.56 -16.07
C ASP A 71 8.54 4.29 -17.42
N THR A 72 8.03 5.52 -17.38
CA THR A 72 7.84 6.37 -18.58
C THR A 72 7.02 5.68 -19.68
N GLY A 73 5.99 4.93 -19.29
CA GLY A 73 5.11 4.20 -20.19
C GLY A 73 5.62 2.88 -20.71
N GLU A 74 6.83 2.47 -20.34
CA GLU A 74 7.43 1.21 -20.75
C GLU A 74 7.53 0.21 -19.59
N LEU A 75 7.58 -1.08 -19.93
CA LEU A 75 7.74 -2.14 -18.93
C LEU A 75 9.14 -2.08 -18.32
N ALA A 76 9.20 -1.94 -16.98
CA ALA A 76 10.43 -1.87 -16.21
C ALA A 76 10.29 -2.77 -14.96
N LEU A 77 10.59 -4.05 -15.12
CA LEU A 77 10.43 -5.05 -14.05
C LEU A 77 11.59 -5.08 -13.05
N GLY A 78 12.63 -4.29 -13.27
CA GLY A 78 13.81 -4.21 -12.43
C GLY A 78 14.68 -3.02 -12.79
N ARG A 79 15.92 -3.04 -12.32
CA ARG A 79 16.92 -2.01 -12.56
C ARG A 79 18.20 -2.62 -13.12
N ASN A 80 18.83 -1.92 -14.04
CA ASN A 80 20.17 -2.28 -14.53
C ASN A 80 21.20 -1.84 -13.50
N MET A 81 22.10 -2.78 -13.16
CA MET A 81 23.19 -2.53 -12.21
C MET A 81 24.52 -2.71 -12.89
N VAL A 82 25.52 -1.94 -12.48
CA VAL A 82 26.91 -2.19 -12.86
C VAL A 82 27.44 -3.31 -11.98
N VAL A 83 27.92 -4.38 -12.60
CA VAL A 83 28.38 -5.59 -11.91
C VAL A 83 29.86 -5.80 -12.17
N ALA A 84 30.63 -6.13 -11.12
CA ALA A 84 32.01 -6.56 -11.23
C ALA A 84 32.14 -8.05 -10.85
N PHE A 85 32.70 -8.85 -11.74
CA PHE A 85 32.97 -10.27 -11.49
C PHE A 85 34.40 -10.40 -10.92
N MET A 86 34.52 -10.32 -9.61
CA MET A 86 35.79 -10.37 -8.92
C MET A 86 35.62 -10.87 -7.49
N PRO A 87 36.63 -11.55 -6.88
CA PRO A 87 36.61 -11.81 -5.44
C PRO A 87 36.78 -10.51 -4.66
N TRP A 88 36.06 -10.37 -3.55
CA TRP A 88 36.12 -9.20 -2.69
C TRP A 88 36.25 -9.64 -1.23
N GLY A 89 37.47 -9.81 -0.73
CA GLY A 89 37.76 -10.11 0.68
C GLY A 89 37.01 -11.33 1.24
N GLY A 90 36.57 -12.26 0.40
CA GLY A 90 35.78 -13.42 0.81
C GLY A 90 34.29 -13.16 1.06
N TYR A 91 33.81 -11.90 0.96
CA TYR A 91 32.41 -11.56 1.23
C TYR A 91 31.45 -12.03 0.13
N ASN A 92 31.95 -12.39 -1.03
CA ASN A 92 31.19 -12.96 -2.14
C ASN A 92 31.54 -14.43 -2.40
N PHE A 93 31.89 -15.17 -1.34
CA PHE A 93 32.23 -16.59 -1.42
C PHE A 93 30.97 -17.43 -1.75
N GLU A 94 31.12 -18.42 -2.64
CA GLU A 94 30.04 -19.27 -3.18
C GLU A 94 28.92 -18.45 -3.82
N ASP A 95 27.68 -18.58 -3.36
CA ASP A 95 26.49 -17.92 -3.90
C ASP A 95 26.24 -16.53 -3.29
N SER A 96 27.18 -16.02 -2.48
CA SER A 96 27.04 -14.71 -1.84
C SER A 96 27.28 -13.58 -2.85
N ILE A 97 26.46 -12.56 -2.77
CA ILE A 97 26.57 -11.36 -3.61
C ILE A 97 26.75 -10.15 -2.69
N LEU A 98 27.79 -9.35 -2.98
CA LEU A 98 28.03 -8.09 -2.29
C LEU A 98 27.32 -6.96 -3.03
N ILE A 99 26.49 -6.22 -2.34
CA ILE A 99 25.71 -5.11 -2.91
C ILE A 99 26.21 -3.79 -2.33
N SER A 100 26.33 -2.77 -3.19
CA SER A 100 26.68 -1.42 -2.76
C SER A 100 25.60 -0.82 -1.87
N GLU A 101 26.00 -0.12 -0.80
CA GLU A 101 25.11 0.64 0.06
C GLU A 101 24.28 1.68 -0.70
N LYS A 102 24.79 2.19 -1.81
CA LYS A 102 24.07 3.10 -2.71
C LYS A 102 22.77 2.49 -3.21
N GLY A 103 22.77 1.18 -3.56
CA GLY A 103 21.56 0.46 -3.99
C GLY A 103 20.46 0.43 -2.94
N VAL A 104 20.85 0.37 -1.66
CA VAL A 104 19.92 0.42 -0.53
C VAL A 104 19.41 1.85 -0.31
N LYS A 105 20.29 2.85 -0.34
CA LYS A 105 19.91 4.26 -0.15
C LYS A 105 19.01 4.82 -1.25
N GLU A 106 19.17 4.34 -2.47
CA GLU A 106 18.36 4.76 -3.63
C GLU A 106 17.12 3.90 -3.84
N ASP A 107 16.82 2.95 -2.93
CA ASP A 107 15.66 2.06 -3.00
C ASP A 107 15.52 1.30 -4.34
N LEU A 108 16.66 0.90 -4.94
CA LEU A 108 16.64 0.30 -6.29
C LEU A 108 15.92 -1.05 -6.35
N PHE A 109 15.94 -1.81 -5.25
CA PHE A 109 15.30 -3.12 -5.13
C PHE A 109 14.26 -3.17 -4.00
N THR A 110 13.77 -2.03 -3.57
CA THR A 110 12.77 -1.93 -2.52
C THR A 110 11.39 -2.26 -3.06
N SER A 111 10.67 -3.13 -2.36
CA SER A 111 9.30 -3.47 -2.67
C SER A 111 8.39 -3.19 -1.48
N ILE A 112 7.13 -2.86 -1.76
CA ILE A 112 6.09 -2.65 -0.77
C ILE A 112 5.12 -3.81 -0.87
N HIS A 113 4.88 -4.48 0.26
CA HIS A 113 3.89 -5.52 0.38
C HIS A 113 2.78 -5.06 1.33
N ILE A 114 1.53 -5.24 0.91
CA ILE A 114 0.35 -4.83 1.68
C ILE A 114 -0.40 -6.08 2.07
N GLU A 115 -0.52 -6.34 3.37
CA GLU A 115 -1.31 -7.42 3.92
C GLU A 115 -2.61 -6.86 4.51
N GLU A 116 -3.70 -7.55 4.29
CA GLU A 116 -5.01 -7.19 4.79
C GLU A 116 -5.52 -8.29 5.70
N PHE A 117 -5.88 -7.91 6.92
CA PHE A 117 -6.45 -8.83 7.91
C PHE A 117 -7.88 -8.39 8.21
N GLU A 118 -8.81 -9.32 8.07
CA GLU A 118 -10.21 -9.11 8.38
C GLU A 118 -10.61 -9.92 9.60
N ILE A 119 -11.25 -9.27 10.55
CA ILE A 119 -11.77 -9.91 11.75
C ILE A 119 -13.22 -9.51 11.98
N MET A 120 -14.02 -10.48 12.34
CA MET A 120 -15.44 -10.28 12.69
C MET A 120 -15.73 -10.80 14.08
N ALA A 121 -16.54 -10.05 14.85
CA ALA A 121 -17.14 -10.53 16.08
C ALA A 121 -18.38 -11.36 15.73
N ARG A 122 -18.45 -12.58 16.25
CA ARG A 122 -19.52 -13.55 16.00
C ARG A 122 -20.19 -13.97 17.31
N ASP A 123 -21.44 -14.37 17.22
CA ASP A 123 -22.10 -15.04 18.33
C ASP A 123 -21.62 -16.49 18.43
N THR A 124 -21.08 -16.86 19.59
CA THR A 124 -20.61 -18.23 19.86
C THR A 124 -21.47 -18.90 20.92
N LYS A 125 -21.36 -20.23 21.05
CA LYS A 125 -22.05 -20.98 22.11
C LYS A 125 -21.63 -20.58 23.52
N LEU A 126 -20.46 -19.97 23.66
CA LEU A 126 -19.91 -19.48 24.94
C LEU A 126 -20.31 -18.03 25.24
N GLY A 127 -20.91 -17.33 24.29
CA GLY A 127 -21.32 -15.95 24.39
C GLY A 127 -20.95 -15.14 23.15
N PRO A 128 -21.41 -13.89 23.05
CA PRO A 128 -21.04 -13.01 21.95
C PRO A 128 -19.57 -12.59 22.04
N GLU A 129 -18.90 -12.54 20.90
CA GLU A 129 -17.58 -11.94 20.78
C GLU A 129 -17.74 -10.42 20.67
N GLU A 130 -16.78 -9.69 21.21
CA GLU A 130 -16.75 -8.23 21.16
C GLU A 130 -15.35 -7.76 20.75
N ILE A 131 -15.30 -6.72 19.90
CA ILE A 131 -14.07 -6.03 19.58
C ILE A 131 -13.90 -4.89 20.57
N THR A 132 -12.86 -4.99 21.41
CA THR A 132 -12.60 -4.04 22.49
C THR A 132 -11.11 -3.95 22.80
N ARG A 133 -10.68 -2.83 23.35
CA ARG A 133 -9.35 -2.65 23.89
C ARG A 133 -9.15 -3.37 25.23
N ASP A 134 -10.22 -3.63 25.96
CA ASP A 134 -10.18 -4.27 27.27
C ASP A 134 -9.98 -5.78 27.13
N ILE A 135 -8.72 -6.19 27.02
CA ILE A 135 -8.31 -7.57 26.87
C ILE A 135 -7.73 -8.06 28.19
N PRO A 136 -8.28 -9.12 28.81
CA PRO A 136 -7.71 -9.66 30.03
C PRO A 136 -6.33 -10.30 29.80
N ASN A 137 -5.46 -10.21 30.80
CA ASN A 137 -4.11 -10.82 30.80
C ASN A 137 -3.13 -10.31 29.75
N VAL A 138 -3.31 -9.10 29.28
CA VAL A 138 -2.38 -8.41 28.37
C VAL A 138 -1.92 -7.11 29.02
N SER A 139 -0.62 -6.81 28.93
CA SER A 139 -0.07 -5.57 29.49
C SER A 139 -0.53 -4.34 28.69
N GLU A 140 -0.63 -3.22 29.37
CA GLU A 140 -1.02 -1.95 28.73
C GLU A 140 -0.03 -1.50 27.65
N GLU A 141 1.23 -1.90 27.75
CA GLU A 141 2.26 -1.60 26.75
C GLU A 141 1.95 -2.23 25.39
N VAL A 142 1.43 -3.46 25.39
CA VAL A 142 1.03 -4.18 24.16
C VAL A 142 -0.24 -3.57 23.55
N LEU A 143 -1.06 -2.93 24.38
CA LEU A 143 -2.31 -2.29 23.95
C LEU A 143 -2.14 -0.80 23.63
N ALA A 144 -0.94 -0.25 23.76
CA ALA A 144 -0.67 1.18 23.63
C ALA A 144 -1.09 1.75 22.25
N ASP A 145 -0.95 0.97 21.20
CA ASP A 145 -1.28 1.38 19.83
C ASP A 145 -2.73 1.08 19.42
N LEU A 146 -3.53 0.47 20.29
CA LEU A 146 -4.96 0.28 20.06
C LEU A 146 -5.75 1.54 20.42
N ASP A 147 -6.75 1.87 19.59
CA ASP A 147 -7.70 2.92 19.87
C ASP A 147 -8.77 2.47 20.91
N GLU A 148 -9.70 3.34 21.25
CA GLU A 148 -10.81 3.04 22.20
C GLU A 148 -11.71 1.91 21.70
N ARG A 149 -11.74 1.65 20.39
CA ARG A 149 -12.52 0.57 19.78
C ARG A 149 -11.80 -0.76 19.80
N GLY A 150 -10.51 -0.80 20.20
CA GLY A 150 -9.69 -1.99 20.18
C GLY A 150 -9.05 -2.29 18.81
N ILE A 151 -9.00 -1.31 17.93
CA ILE A 151 -8.36 -1.40 16.60
C ILE A 151 -7.08 -0.56 16.63
N ILE A 152 -6.02 -1.05 16.01
CA ILE A 152 -4.76 -0.33 15.93
C ILE A 152 -4.94 1.03 15.22
N ARG A 153 -4.30 2.07 15.76
CA ARG A 153 -4.34 3.41 15.18
C ARG A 153 -3.61 3.46 13.83
N ILE A 154 -4.09 4.32 12.94
CA ILE A 154 -3.43 4.57 11.65
C ILE A 154 -2.08 5.24 11.90
N GLY A 155 -1.02 4.73 11.25
CA GLY A 155 0.34 5.24 11.38
C GLY A 155 1.17 4.59 12.49
N ALA A 156 0.65 3.58 13.18
CA ALA A 156 1.43 2.81 14.14
C ALA A 156 2.45 1.91 13.43
N ASP A 157 3.66 1.84 13.99
CA ASP A 157 4.66 0.85 13.57
C ASP A 157 4.27 -0.52 14.15
N VAL A 158 4.31 -1.55 13.31
CA VAL A 158 3.88 -2.90 13.67
C VAL A 158 5.06 -3.87 13.55
N VAL A 159 5.29 -4.63 14.59
CA VAL A 159 6.26 -5.72 14.60
C VAL A 159 5.58 -7.08 14.81
N PRO A 160 6.22 -8.19 14.42
CA PRO A 160 5.67 -9.51 14.68
C PRO A 160 5.38 -9.74 16.16
N GLY A 161 4.14 -10.12 16.46
CA GLY A 161 3.66 -10.32 17.83
C GLY A 161 2.74 -9.22 18.36
N ASP A 162 2.66 -8.08 17.69
CA ASP A 162 1.78 -6.98 18.10
C ASP A 162 0.29 -7.32 17.91
N VAL A 163 -0.53 -6.77 18.78
CA VAL A 163 -1.98 -6.88 18.70
C VAL A 163 -2.52 -5.82 17.77
N LEU A 164 -3.15 -6.25 16.68
CA LEU A 164 -3.77 -5.35 15.69
C LEU A 164 -5.22 -5.04 16.03
N VAL A 165 -5.94 -6.00 16.56
CA VAL A 165 -7.35 -5.87 16.97
C VAL A 165 -7.56 -6.68 18.24
N GLY A 166 -8.19 -6.07 19.24
CA GLY A 166 -8.61 -6.75 20.46
C GLY A 166 -9.99 -7.36 20.28
N LYS A 167 -10.07 -8.70 20.28
CA LYS A 167 -11.34 -9.44 20.27
C LYS A 167 -11.42 -10.36 21.46
N VAL A 168 -12.47 -10.23 22.23
CA VAL A 168 -12.76 -11.06 23.41
C VAL A 168 -14.10 -11.73 23.28
N CYS A 169 -14.23 -12.89 23.92
CA CYS A 169 -15.53 -13.54 24.14
C CYS A 169 -15.89 -13.36 25.61
N LEU A 170 -16.98 -12.65 25.88
CA LEU A 170 -17.47 -12.47 27.24
C LEU A 170 -18.08 -13.79 27.75
N LEU A 171 -17.32 -14.51 28.51
CA LEU A 171 -17.82 -15.63 29.30
C LEU A 171 -18.60 -15.04 30.48
N TYR A 172 -19.90 -15.18 30.47
CA TYR A 172 -20.70 -14.99 31.70
C TYR A 172 -20.32 -16.12 32.68
N THR A 173 -19.37 -15.86 33.54
CA THR A 173 -19.25 -16.64 34.76
C THR A 173 -20.41 -16.23 35.64
N SER A 174 -21.49 -16.99 35.64
CA SER A 174 -22.48 -16.87 36.70
C SER A 174 -21.73 -17.06 38.02
N PRO A 175 -21.96 -16.17 39.02
CA PRO A 175 -21.35 -16.37 40.33
C PRO A 175 -21.74 -17.77 40.82
N SER A 176 -20.69 -18.56 41.15
CA SER A 176 -20.89 -19.88 41.74
C SER A 176 -21.77 -19.72 43.02
N PRO A 177 -22.83 -20.48 43.20
CA PRO A 177 -23.65 -20.40 44.39
C PRO A 177 -22.97 -21.08 45.61
N ARG A 178 -21.66 -20.94 45.74
CA ARG A 178 -20.88 -21.40 46.86
C ARG A 178 -19.90 -20.32 47.31
N ASP A 179 -20.42 -19.34 47.96
CA ASP A 179 -19.77 -18.59 49.05
C ASP A 179 -20.83 -17.99 49.94
#